data_2eefc5be1cce22fc1a81873ca12d73f4
#
_entry.id   2eefc5be1cce22fc1a81873ca12d73f4
#
_cell.length_a   1.000
_cell.length_b   1.000
_cell.length_c   1.000
_cell.angle_alpha   90.00
_cell.angle_beta   90.00
_cell.angle_gamma   90.00
#
_symmetry.space_group_name_H-M   'P 1'
#
loop_
_entity.id
_entity.type
_entity.pdbx_description
1 polymer ?
#
loop_
_entity_poly.entity_id
_entity_poly.type
_entity_poly.pdbx_seq_one_letter_code
_entity_poly.pdbx_strand_id
1 'polypeptide(L)'
;MKINCRFVLVLVSLYFLPAHAECVNSGTSREVDACAETEKNTADARLNDSYKKLIARAKGQYRSDTRLGDEFLAKLKDSQRAWLKLRDTNCPLEAFEIEVGQATYLTTVKNCVAGMSLERAAYLDKILPDI
;
A
#
# COMPACT_ATOMS: atom_id res chain seq x y z
N MET A 1 -26.15 45.25 33.82
CA MET A 1 -26.47 44.04 33.02
C MET A 1 -25.21 43.78 32.16
N LYS A 2 -24.36 42.84 32.58
CA LYS A 2 -23.10 42.51 31.88
C LYS A 2 -23.32 41.29 31.00
N ILE A 3 -23.29 41.47 29.69
CA ILE A 3 -23.40 40.39 28.71
C ILE A 3 -22.01 39.84 28.44
N ASN A 4 -21.72 38.65 29.01
CA ASN A 4 -20.48 37.93 28.72
C ASN A 4 -20.66 37.15 27.40
N CYS A 5 -20.08 37.68 26.34
CA CYS A 5 -20.01 36.99 25.05
C CYS A 5 -18.84 35.97 25.10
N ARG A 6 -19.17 34.69 25.39
CA ARG A 6 -18.20 33.60 25.28
C ARG A 6 -18.06 33.22 23.80
N PHE A 7 -16.97 33.61 23.19
CA PHE A 7 -16.53 33.10 21.90
C PHE A 7 -16.20 31.63 22.00
N VAL A 8 -17.07 30.77 21.47
CA VAL A 8 -16.76 29.37 21.26
C VAL A 8 -15.94 29.25 19.99
N LEU A 9 -14.64 29.01 20.14
CA LEU A 9 -13.74 28.69 19.03
C LEU A 9 -14.01 27.25 18.59
N VAL A 10 -14.78 27.10 17.51
CA VAL A 10 -14.96 25.79 16.85
C VAL A 10 -13.69 25.53 16.01
N LEU A 11 -12.83 24.66 16.55
CA LEU A 11 -11.68 24.12 15.80
C LEU A 11 -12.24 23.13 14.75
N VAL A 12 -12.39 23.60 13.52
CA VAL A 12 -12.63 22.74 12.38
C VAL A 12 -11.34 22.00 12.04
N SER A 13 -11.22 20.76 12.50
CA SER A 13 -10.14 19.87 12.11
C SER A 13 -10.35 19.48 10.63
N LEU A 14 -9.58 20.10 9.74
CA LEU A 14 -9.48 19.66 8.35
C LEU A 14 -8.77 18.30 8.35
N TYR A 15 -9.55 17.24 8.20
CA TYR A 15 -9.03 15.93 7.86
C TYR A 15 -8.55 15.99 6.41
N PHE A 16 -7.24 16.16 6.22
CA PHE A 16 -6.59 15.89 4.94
C PHE A 16 -6.67 14.38 4.68
N LEU A 17 -7.71 13.95 3.98
CA LEU A 17 -7.70 12.65 3.31
C LEU A 17 -6.60 12.74 2.24
N PRO A 18 -5.65 11.78 2.18
CA PRO A 18 -4.75 11.71 1.04
C PRO A 18 -5.62 11.46 -0.19
N ALA A 19 -5.71 12.43 -1.06
CA ALA A 19 -6.27 12.27 -2.39
C ALA A 19 -5.31 11.32 -3.11
N HIS A 20 -5.68 10.04 -3.21
CA HIS A 20 -5.10 9.18 -4.22
C HIS A 20 -5.51 9.78 -5.55
N ALA A 21 -4.57 10.46 -6.20
CA ALA A 21 -4.77 10.94 -7.55
C ALA A 21 -4.89 9.70 -8.42
N GLU A 22 -6.12 9.30 -8.70
CA GLU A 22 -6.36 8.31 -9.76
C GLU A 22 -5.76 8.87 -11.04
N CYS A 23 -4.86 8.10 -11.67
CA CYS A 23 -4.23 8.44 -12.94
C CYS A 23 -5.25 8.39 -14.09
N VAL A 24 -6.45 8.92 -13.85
CA VAL A 24 -7.58 8.87 -14.77
C VAL A 24 -7.87 10.30 -15.23
N ASN A 25 -7.69 10.53 -16.51
CA ASN A 25 -8.45 11.51 -17.30
C ASN A 25 -7.93 12.92 -17.58
N SER A 26 -6.62 13.15 -17.80
CA SER A 26 -6.31 14.43 -18.48
C SER A 26 -5.01 14.46 -19.26
N GLY A 27 -4.57 13.36 -19.81
CA GLY A 27 -3.29 13.31 -20.51
C GLY A 27 -3.29 12.40 -21.73
N THR A 28 -2.18 12.43 -22.43
CA THR A 28 -1.86 11.45 -23.47
C THR A 28 -1.68 10.07 -22.81
N SER A 29 -1.81 8.99 -23.58
CA SER A 29 -1.55 7.61 -23.09
C SER A 29 -0.20 7.47 -22.38
N ARG A 30 0.80 8.25 -22.80
CA ARG A 30 2.12 8.28 -22.19
C ARG A 30 2.10 8.89 -20.78
N GLU A 31 1.34 9.96 -20.57
CA GLU A 31 1.22 10.62 -19.26
C GLU A 31 0.45 9.74 -18.27
N VAL A 32 -0.60 9.08 -18.75
CA VAL A 32 -1.37 8.11 -17.95
C VAL A 32 -0.49 6.94 -17.53
N ASP A 33 0.32 6.39 -18.44
CA ASP A 33 1.24 5.29 -18.15
C ASP A 33 2.37 5.72 -17.19
N ALA A 34 2.93 6.93 -17.34
CA ALA A 34 3.93 7.47 -16.43
C ALA A 34 3.38 7.69 -15.02
N CYS A 35 2.12 8.14 -14.91
CA CYS A 35 1.43 8.27 -13.65
C CYS A 35 1.23 6.89 -13.00
N ALA A 36 0.74 5.89 -13.74
CA ALA A 36 0.56 4.53 -13.24
C ALA A 36 1.89 3.88 -12.79
N GLU A 37 2.99 4.15 -13.48
CA GLU A 37 4.33 3.72 -13.05
C GLU A 37 4.74 4.37 -11.73
N THR A 38 4.48 5.66 -11.57
CA THR A 38 4.78 6.38 -10.32
C THR A 38 3.96 5.83 -9.15
N GLU A 39 2.66 5.59 -9.35
CA GLU A 39 1.78 5.00 -8.33
C GLU A 39 2.25 3.59 -7.95
N LYS A 40 2.59 2.75 -8.93
CA LYS A 40 3.14 1.41 -8.69
C LYS A 40 4.42 1.47 -7.85
N ASN A 41 5.36 2.34 -8.20
CA ASN A 41 6.63 2.47 -7.49
C ASN A 41 6.43 2.99 -6.06
N THR A 42 5.52 3.92 -5.85
CA THR A 42 5.14 4.42 -4.53
C THR A 42 4.50 3.33 -3.67
N ALA A 43 3.59 2.55 -4.24
CA ALA A 43 2.95 1.42 -3.58
C ALA A 43 3.95 0.31 -3.20
N ASP A 44 4.89 -0.01 -4.09
CA ASP A 44 5.95 -0.99 -3.83
C ASP A 44 6.90 -0.50 -2.72
N ALA A 45 7.25 0.78 -2.71
CA ALA A 45 8.05 1.38 -1.62
C ALA A 45 7.31 1.30 -0.27
N ARG A 46 6.00 1.57 -0.26
CA ARG A 46 5.14 1.44 0.93
C ARG A 46 5.07 0.00 1.43
N LEU A 47 4.89 -0.97 0.53
CA LEU A 47 4.88 -2.39 0.87
C LEU A 47 6.21 -2.83 1.49
N ASN A 48 7.33 -2.43 0.89
CA ASN A 48 8.66 -2.75 1.39
C ASN A 48 8.91 -2.14 2.78
N ASP A 49 8.44 -0.93 3.04
CA ASP A 49 8.51 -0.28 4.35
C ASP A 49 7.69 -1.05 5.40
N SER A 50 6.44 -1.41 5.10
CA SER A 50 5.58 -2.20 5.99
C SER A 50 6.18 -3.58 6.30
N TYR A 51 6.79 -4.23 5.31
CA TYR A 51 7.48 -5.52 5.50
C TYR A 51 8.68 -5.39 6.44
N LYS A 52 9.53 -4.37 6.24
CA LYS A 52 10.68 -4.10 7.13
C LYS A 52 10.25 -3.77 8.56
N LYS A 53 9.19 -2.97 8.71
CA LYS A 53 8.62 -2.62 10.02
C LYS A 53 8.09 -3.87 10.73
N LEU A 54 7.42 -4.77 10.04
CA LEU A 54 6.96 -6.03 10.63
C LEU A 54 8.13 -6.92 11.08
N ILE A 55 9.21 -7.00 10.31
CA ILE A 55 10.43 -7.70 10.76
C ILE A 55 10.96 -7.09 12.05
N ALA A 56 11.02 -5.76 12.15
CA ALA A 56 11.49 -5.08 13.35
C ALA A 56 10.59 -5.35 14.57
N ARG A 57 9.25 -5.28 14.39
CA ARG A 57 8.27 -5.63 15.44
C ARG A 57 8.43 -7.07 15.90
N ALA A 58 8.57 -8.03 14.98
CA ALA A 58 8.77 -9.44 15.31
C ALA A 58 10.05 -9.67 16.11
N LYS A 59 11.16 -9.05 15.72
CA LYS A 59 12.43 -9.14 16.47
C LYS A 59 12.31 -8.55 17.88
N GLY A 60 11.56 -7.47 18.04
CA GLY A 60 11.27 -6.87 19.34
C GLY A 60 10.38 -7.77 20.20
N GLN A 61 9.30 -8.28 19.63
CA GLN A 61 8.31 -9.12 20.30
C GLN A 61 8.91 -10.44 20.80
N TYR A 62 9.74 -11.09 19.98
CA TYR A 62 10.31 -12.40 20.27
C TYR A 62 11.75 -12.36 20.76
N ARG A 63 12.24 -11.21 21.27
CA ARG A 63 13.63 -11.08 21.72
C ARG A 63 14.03 -12.04 22.85
N SER A 64 13.07 -12.49 23.66
CA SER A 64 13.28 -13.47 24.74
C SER A 64 13.14 -14.93 24.28
N ASP A 65 12.61 -15.17 23.07
CA ASP A 65 12.53 -16.49 22.42
C ASP A 65 12.91 -16.35 20.95
N THR A 66 14.21 -16.33 20.69
CA THR A 66 14.75 -16.15 19.33
C THR A 66 14.36 -17.26 18.38
N ARG A 67 14.18 -18.50 18.88
CA ARG A 67 13.71 -19.63 18.06
C ARG A 67 12.32 -19.36 17.50
N LEU A 68 11.40 -18.88 18.32
CA LEU A 68 10.05 -18.53 17.90
C LEU A 68 10.07 -17.33 16.93
N GLY A 69 10.95 -16.35 17.18
CA GLY A 69 11.17 -15.22 16.27
C GLY A 69 11.64 -15.66 14.89
N ASP A 70 12.62 -16.55 14.82
CA ASP A 70 13.14 -17.09 13.56
C ASP A 70 12.07 -17.88 12.79
N GLU A 71 11.25 -18.68 13.51
CA GLU A 71 10.12 -19.39 12.92
C GLU A 71 9.08 -18.42 12.33
N PHE A 72 8.73 -17.35 13.05
CA PHE A 72 7.84 -16.31 12.56
C PHE A 72 8.38 -15.64 11.28
N LEU A 73 9.67 -15.26 11.29
CA LEU A 73 10.31 -14.60 10.15
C LEU A 73 10.38 -15.52 8.92
N ALA A 74 10.60 -16.81 9.10
CA ALA A 74 10.55 -17.79 8.01
C ALA A 74 9.15 -17.85 7.39
N LYS A 75 8.11 -17.98 8.21
CA LYS A 75 6.70 -17.97 7.75
C LYS A 75 6.33 -16.66 7.06
N LEU A 76 6.76 -15.51 7.58
CA LEU A 76 6.55 -14.21 6.96
C LEU A 76 7.18 -14.14 5.56
N LYS A 77 8.42 -14.61 5.42
CA LYS A 77 9.13 -14.66 4.14
C LYS A 77 8.40 -15.52 3.11
N ASP A 78 7.95 -16.71 3.52
CA ASP A 78 7.22 -17.63 2.62
C ASP A 78 5.86 -17.04 2.22
N SER A 79 5.14 -16.45 3.16
CA SER A 79 3.89 -15.73 2.89
C SER A 79 4.09 -14.58 1.91
N GLN A 80 5.15 -13.78 2.07
CA GLN A 80 5.43 -12.67 1.16
C GLN A 80 5.78 -13.14 -0.25
N ARG A 81 6.54 -14.22 -0.39
CA ARG A 81 6.87 -14.82 -1.69
C ARG A 81 5.63 -15.35 -2.41
N ALA A 82 4.77 -16.08 -1.69
CA ALA A 82 3.53 -16.60 -2.24
C ALA A 82 2.59 -15.46 -2.68
N TRP A 83 2.53 -14.41 -1.88
CA TRP A 83 1.73 -13.23 -2.20
C TRP A 83 2.27 -12.48 -3.43
N LEU A 84 3.58 -12.28 -3.56
CA LEU A 84 4.19 -11.68 -4.75
C LEU A 84 3.84 -12.48 -6.01
N LYS A 85 3.91 -13.80 -5.94
CA LYS A 85 3.51 -14.66 -7.07
C LYS A 85 2.04 -14.48 -7.41
N LEU A 86 1.16 -14.42 -6.41
CA LEU A 86 -0.27 -14.17 -6.61
C LEU A 86 -0.50 -12.82 -7.31
N ARG A 87 0.11 -11.74 -6.84
CA ARG A 87 0.01 -10.42 -7.44
C ARG A 87 0.45 -10.43 -8.91
N ASP A 88 1.63 -10.99 -9.18
CA ASP A 88 2.26 -10.97 -10.49
C ASP A 88 1.53 -11.87 -11.52
N THR A 89 0.72 -12.82 -11.05
CA THR A 89 -0.16 -13.65 -11.91
C THR A 89 -1.57 -13.08 -12.02
N ASN A 90 -2.06 -12.39 -10.99
CA ASN A 90 -3.41 -11.82 -10.95
C ASN A 90 -3.54 -10.58 -11.84
N CYS A 91 -2.54 -9.69 -11.81
CA CYS A 91 -2.64 -8.43 -12.52
C CYS A 91 -2.67 -8.57 -14.06
N PRO A 92 -1.92 -9.48 -14.70
CA PRO A 92 -2.15 -9.82 -16.11
C PRO A 92 -3.53 -10.43 -16.38
N LEU A 93 -4.14 -11.15 -15.42
CA LEU A 93 -5.49 -11.67 -15.56
C LEU A 93 -6.54 -10.56 -15.63
N GLU A 94 -6.39 -9.49 -14.86
CA GLU A 94 -7.27 -8.31 -14.93
C GLU A 94 -7.19 -7.60 -16.28
N ALA A 95 -6.05 -7.68 -16.97
CA ALA A 95 -5.84 -7.09 -18.30
C ALA A 95 -6.09 -8.09 -19.45
N PHE A 96 -6.68 -9.25 -19.17
CA PHE A 96 -6.76 -10.36 -20.12
C PHE A 96 -7.44 -10.02 -21.47
N GLU A 97 -8.47 -9.17 -21.46
CA GLU A 97 -9.18 -8.76 -22.67
C GLU A 97 -8.48 -7.65 -23.47
N ILE A 98 -7.38 -7.11 -22.93
CA ILE A 98 -6.61 -6.04 -23.58
C ILE A 98 -5.43 -6.68 -24.30
N GLU A 99 -5.22 -6.31 -25.57
CA GLU A 99 -4.10 -6.82 -26.36
C GLU A 99 -2.76 -6.44 -25.74
N VAL A 100 -1.88 -7.42 -25.55
CA VAL A 100 -0.52 -7.23 -25.03
C VAL A 100 0.25 -6.30 -25.97
N GLY A 101 0.84 -5.23 -25.42
CA GLY A 101 1.56 -4.20 -26.19
C GLY A 101 0.77 -2.90 -26.35
N GLN A 102 -0.53 -2.89 -26.07
CA GLN A 102 -1.28 -1.63 -25.97
C GLN A 102 -0.94 -0.89 -24.66
N ALA A 103 -0.93 0.43 -24.72
CA ALA A 103 -0.66 1.28 -23.54
C ALA A 103 -1.64 1.00 -22.38
N THR A 104 -2.90 0.75 -22.69
CA THR A 104 -3.93 0.39 -21.70
C THR A 104 -3.65 -0.92 -20.98
N TYR A 105 -3.03 -1.92 -21.63
CA TYR A 105 -2.61 -3.16 -20.98
C TYR A 105 -1.60 -2.88 -19.86
N LEU A 106 -0.54 -2.14 -20.18
CA LEU A 106 0.50 -1.80 -19.22
C LEU A 106 -0.06 -0.98 -18.05
N THR A 107 -0.88 0.02 -18.34
CA THR A 107 -1.52 0.87 -17.33
C THR A 107 -2.42 0.05 -16.40
N THR A 108 -3.24 -0.87 -16.95
CA THR A 108 -4.12 -1.75 -16.16
C THR A 108 -3.30 -2.64 -15.22
N VAL A 109 -2.24 -3.28 -15.72
CA VAL A 109 -1.35 -4.11 -14.90
C VAL A 109 -0.68 -3.30 -13.80
N LYS A 110 -0.17 -2.10 -14.10
CA LYS A 110 0.49 -1.23 -13.10
C LYS A 110 -0.47 -0.77 -12.01
N ASN A 111 -1.68 -0.39 -12.36
CA ASN A 111 -2.71 0.01 -11.39
C ASN A 111 -3.12 -1.15 -10.47
N CYS A 112 -3.29 -2.36 -11.03
CA CYS A 112 -3.53 -3.56 -10.24
C CYS A 112 -2.38 -3.84 -9.26
N VAL A 113 -1.13 -3.80 -9.73
CA VAL A 113 0.06 -4.01 -8.88
C VAL A 113 0.10 -2.98 -7.75
N ALA A 114 -0.18 -1.71 -8.04
CA ALA A 114 -0.23 -0.65 -7.01
C ALA A 114 -1.31 -0.94 -5.97
N GLY A 115 -2.53 -1.24 -6.40
CA GLY A 115 -3.66 -1.54 -5.51
C GLY A 115 -3.35 -2.72 -4.60
N MET A 116 -2.95 -3.86 -5.16
CA MET A 116 -2.59 -5.05 -4.38
C MET A 116 -1.43 -4.78 -3.42
N SER A 117 -0.40 -4.02 -3.82
CA SER A 117 0.75 -3.68 -2.97
C SER A 117 0.32 -2.83 -1.76
N LEU A 118 -0.58 -1.85 -1.94
CA LEU A 118 -1.12 -1.05 -0.84
C LEU A 118 -1.97 -1.88 0.12
N GLU A 119 -2.81 -2.77 -0.39
CA GLU A 119 -3.61 -3.69 0.43
C GLU A 119 -2.72 -4.63 1.26
N ARG A 120 -1.66 -5.16 0.64
CA ARG A 120 -0.69 -6.00 1.35
C ARG A 120 0.07 -5.22 2.42
N ALA A 121 0.48 -3.99 2.14
CA ALA A 121 1.12 -3.12 3.12
C ALA A 121 0.21 -2.92 4.34
N ALA A 122 -1.05 -2.56 4.11
CA ALA A 122 -2.06 -2.39 5.17
C ALA A 122 -2.31 -3.68 5.97
N TYR A 123 -2.28 -4.84 5.32
CA TYR A 123 -2.36 -6.14 5.99
C TYR A 123 -1.16 -6.37 6.92
N LEU A 124 0.08 -6.15 6.42
CA LEU A 124 1.30 -6.35 7.21
C LEU A 124 1.40 -5.39 8.40
N ASP A 125 0.86 -4.16 8.27
CA ASP A 125 0.85 -3.17 9.35
C ASP A 125 -0.03 -3.59 10.54
N LYS A 126 -1.02 -4.48 10.32
CA LYS A 126 -1.91 -4.99 11.37
C LYS A 126 -1.34 -6.18 12.15
N ILE A 127 -0.28 -6.81 11.63
CA ILE A 127 0.35 -7.97 12.27
C ILE A 127 1.30 -7.48 13.35
N LEU A 128 1.20 -8.02 14.57
CA LEU A 128 2.00 -7.59 15.73
C LEU A 128 1.99 -6.05 15.88
N PRO A 129 0.83 -5.43 16.10
CA PRO A 129 0.77 -3.99 16.27
C PRO A 129 1.61 -3.57 17.50
N ASP A 130 2.19 -2.37 17.41
CA ASP A 130 2.88 -1.78 18.55
C ASP A 130 1.87 -1.59 19.70
N ILE A 131 2.19 -2.11 20.90
CA ILE A 131 1.38 -2.04 22.11
C ILE A 131 1.74 -0.75 22.86
#